data_9ad40ed4268feb2e08d144c552a153fe
#
_entry.id   9ad40ed4268feb2e08d144c552a153fe
#
_cell.length_a   1.000
_cell.length_b   1.000
_cell.length_c   1.000
_cell.angle_alpha   90.00
_cell.angle_beta   90.00
_cell.angle_gamma   90.00
#
_symmetry.space_group_name_H-M   'P 1'
#
loop_
_entity.id
_entity.type
_entity.pdbx_description
1 polymer ?
#
loop_
_entity_poly.entity_id
_entity_poly.type
_entity_poly.pdbx_seq_one_letter_code
_entity_poly.pdbx_strand_id
1 'polypeptide(L)'
;MCSVDKMVKSDHTKTTDSTQKFDTLHLRRIFGKFATGVTIVTTDNGGKPVGITCNSFSSVSLDPPLLLWSLRKANYSYTDFVKAKYFAVNILACDQIELSSRFARSGSDKFADISFGRGHGDVPVLRDTTATFECRMEVIHEAGDHVIIIGHVLALNSTERAPLIFSDGRYVDAVERPPLRTVASGSLPQALDDPLHQFVSVLLLRAFHRVLEHLGEARSEIGVTINESRLLTVANAYPDNGLEDLLPRTYLAASAMEDALKTLRKRSYLTVNPEGKVVVTDLGQKKVEAYNARFKQVEAYLFRRMSNNQIEAFRTLLLSIINSEPLRSKAAG
;
A
#
# COMPACT_ATOMS: atom_id res chain seq x y z
N MET A 1 -12.07 41.69 -34.57
CA MET A 1 -11.04 42.63 -34.13
C MET A 1 -11.36 42.98 -32.68
N CYS A 2 -10.76 42.32 -31.75
CA CYS A 2 -10.67 42.79 -30.37
C CYS A 2 -9.42 42.14 -29.75
N SER A 3 -8.45 42.98 -29.49
CA SER A 3 -7.11 42.70 -29.02
C SER A 3 -7.17 42.25 -27.55
N VAL A 4 -6.50 41.16 -27.21
CA VAL A 4 -6.22 40.80 -25.83
C VAL A 4 -4.71 40.70 -25.66
N ASP A 5 -4.12 41.87 -25.47
CA ASP A 5 -2.78 42.01 -24.91
C ASP A 5 -2.93 42.64 -23.53
N LYS A 6 -2.78 41.82 -22.48
CA LYS A 6 -2.40 42.31 -21.15
C LYS A 6 -1.34 41.35 -20.58
N MET A 7 -0.09 41.73 -20.85
CA MET A 7 1.10 41.23 -20.17
C MET A 7 0.92 41.38 -18.66
N VAL A 8 0.88 40.25 -17.98
CA VAL A 8 1.12 40.20 -16.54
C VAL A 8 2.63 40.36 -16.32
N LYS A 9 3.03 41.55 -15.87
CA LYS A 9 4.39 41.77 -15.35
C LYS A 9 4.54 40.98 -14.06
N SER A 10 5.34 39.91 -14.08
CA SER A 10 5.78 39.20 -12.88
C SER A 10 6.85 40.04 -12.17
N ASP A 11 6.47 40.53 -11.01
CA ASP A 11 7.40 41.13 -10.04
C ASP A 11 8.32 40.04 -9.52
N HIS A 12 9.56 40.04 -9.98
CA HIS A 12 10.62 39.16 -9.42
C HIS A 12 11.09 39.77 -8.09
N THR A 13 10.34 39.55 -7.04
CA THR A 13 10.87 39.66 -5.68
C THR A 13 11.96 38.59 -5.51
N LYS A 14 13.18 39.05 -5.29
CA LYS A 14 14.34 38.24 -4.92
C LYS A 14 14.01 37.46 -3.64
N THR A 15 13.56 36.24 -3.81
CA THR A 15 13.55 35.25 -2.72
C THR A 15 15.00 34.86 -2.45
N THR A 16 15.51 35.24 -1.31
CA THR A 16 16.76 34.76 -0.75
C THR A 16 16.63 33.24 -0.63
N ASP A 17 17.37 32.54 -1.47
CA ASP A 17 17.48 31.07 -1.51
C ASP A 17 18.24 30.61 -0.23
N SER A 18 17.50 30.51 0.87
CA SER A 18 17.93 29.75 2.03
C SER A 18 17.64 28.30 1.70
N THR A 19 18.61 27.58 1.13
CA THR A 19 18.56 26.14 0.92
C THR A 19 18.45 25.45 2.27
N GLN A 20 17.22 25.32 2.76
CA GLN A 20 16.94 24.52 3.94
C GLN A 20 17.28 23.07 3.59
N LYS A 21 18.39 22.56 4.12
CA LYS A 21 18.78 21.15 3.96
C LYS A 21 17.79 20.30 4.72
N PHE A 22 16.90 19.65 3.99
CA PHE A 22 16.02 18.63 4.58
C PHE A 22 16.82 17.38 4.95
N ASP A 23 16.47 16.77 6.08
CA ASP A 23 16.94 15.43 6.38
C ASP A 23 16.43 14.45 5.31
N THR A 24 17.36 13.81 4.61
CA THR A 24 17.07 12.89 3.50
C THR A 24 16.21 11.71 3.93
N LEU A 25 16.37 11.21 5.16
CA LEU A 25 15.57 10.12 5.69
C LEU A 25 14.12 10.59 5.96
N HIS A 26 13.99 11.79 6.52
CA HIS A 26 12.68 12.39 6.75
C HIS A 26 11.94 12.66 5.44
N LEU A 27 12.63 13.22 4.44
CA LEU A 27 12.06 13.48 3.12
C LEU A 27 11.57 12.19 2.42
N ARG A 28 12.39 11.13 2.44
CA ARG A 28 12.00 9.81 1.90
C ARG A 28 10.76 9.25 2.59
N ARG A 29 10.64 9.42 3.90
CA ARG A 29 9.49 8.96 4.66
C ARG A 29 8.21 9.72 4.31
N ILE A 30 8.32 11.02 4.01
CA ILE A 30 7.18 11.82 3.55
C ILE A 30 6.77 11.39 2.13
N PHE A 31 7.72 11.25 1.21
CA PHE A 31 7.44 10.73 -0.14
C PHE A 31 6.81 9.34 -0.12
N GLY A 32 7.23 8.48 0.82
CA GLY A 32 6.66 7.14 1.01
C GLY A 32 5.18 7.13 1.40
N LYS A 33 4.60 8.25 1.84
CA LYS A 33 3.16 8.37 2.12
C LYS A 33 2.30 8.31 0.85
N PHE A 34 2.90 8.58 -0.31
CA PHE A 34 2.24 8.42 -1.59
C PHE A 34 2.29 6.95 -2.00
N ALA A 35 1.14 6.27 -1.93
CA ALA A 35 1.01 4.88 -2.36
C ALA A 35 1.16 4.78 -3.89
N THR A 36 2.01 3.87 -4.35
CA THR A 36 2.31 3.66 -5.77
C THR A 36 2.19 2.19 -6.14
N GLY A 37 2.02 1.89 -7.41
CA GLY A 37 2.32 0.56 -7.94
C GLY A 37 3.82 0.28 -7.89
N VAL A 38 4.19 -0.98 -8.08
CA VAL A 38 5.57 -1.42 -8.21
C VAL A 38 5.82 -1.90 -9.62
N THR A 39 6.89 -1.42 -10.25
CA THR A 39 7.27 -1.80 -11.59
C THR A 39 8.69 -2.36 -11.64
N ILE A 40 8.94 -3.25 -12.60
CA ILE A 40 10.30 -3.56 -13.05
C ILE A 40 10.46 -2.98 -14.45
N VAL A 41 11.37 -2.03 -14.58
CA VAL A 41 11.75 -1.52 -15.90
C VAL A 41 12.90 -2.34 -16.44
N THR A 42 12.78 -2.77 -17.69
CA THR A 42 13.74 -3.66 -18.36
C THR A 42 14.23 -3.07 -19.66
N THR A 43 15.48 -3.37 -20.02
CA THR A 43 16.07 -3.05 -21.32
C THR A 43 17.05 -4.15 -21.75
N ASP A 44 17.51 -4.10 -22.97
CA ASP A 44 18.56 -4.98 -23.47
C ASP A 44 19.82 -4.17 -23.78
N ASN A 45 20.97 -4.66 -23.33
CA ASN A 45 22.28 -4.10 -23.65
C ASN A 45 23.09 -5.13 -24.44
N GLY A 46 22.89 -5.15 -25.77
CA GLY A 46 23.62 -6.02 -26.68
C GLY A 46 23.41 -7.51 -26.42
N GLY A 47 22.18 -7.93 -26.15
CA GLY A 47 21.81 -9.33 -25.85
C GLY A 47 21.85 -9.65 -24.34
N LYS A 48 22.30 -8.72 -23.49
CA LYS A 48 22.30 -8.87 -22.04
C LYS A 48 21.08 -8.20 -21.45
N PRO A 49 20.15 -8.94 -20.81
CA PRO A 49 18.99 -8.37 -20.17
C PRO A 49 19.37 -7.55 -18.92
N VAL A 50 18.80 -6.38 -18.81
CA VAL A 50 18.99 -5.46 -17.68
C VAL A 50 17.63 -5.09 -17.09
N GLY A 51 17.52 -5.00 -15.77
CA GLY A 51 16.26 -4.66 -15.11
C GLY A 51 16.46 -4.06 -13.73
N ILE A 52 15.53 -3.17 -13.34
CA ILE A 52 15.50 -2.54 -12.03
C ILE A 52 14.06 -2.41 -11.54
N THR A 53 13.87 -2.55 -10.24
CA THR A 53 12.61 -2.22 -9.58
C THR A 53 12.52 -0.73 -9.34
N CYS A 54 11.39 -0.12 -9.69
CA CYS A 54 11.07 1.26 -9.36
C CYS A 54 9.57 1.44 -9.08
N ASN A 55 9.24 2.54 -8.42
CA ASN A 55 7.87 2.96 -8.13
C ASN A 55 7.58 4.38 -8.63
N SER A 56 8.45 4.94 -9.44
CA SER A 56 8.35 6.30 -9.99
C SER A 56 7.57 6.38 -11.31
N PHE A 57 6.95 5.28 -11.72
CA PHE A 57 6.14 5.23 -12.95
C PHE A 57 4.92 6.16 -12.87
N SER A 58 4.66 6.88 -13.97
CA SER A 58 3.45 7.67 -14.18
C SER A 58 3.08 7.75 -15.65
N SER A 59 1.78 7.82 -15.95
CA SER A 59 1.28 8.20 -17.28
C SER A 59 1.51 9.69 -17.53
N VAL A 60 1.77 10.09 -18.78
CA VAL A 60 2.01 11.48 -19.18
C VAL A 60 0.97 11.96 -20.18
N SER A 61 0.74 11.22 -21.27
CA SER A 61 -0.15 11.61 -22.36
C SER A 61 -0.82 10.40 -22.99
N LEU A 62 -2.01 10.59 -23.52
CA LEU A 62 -2.71 9.57 -24.31
C LEU A 62 -2.51 9.79 -25.82
N ASP A 63 -2.25 11.01 -26.25
CA ASP A 63 -1.98 11.36 -27.65
C ASP A 63 -0.89 12.44 -27.72
N PRO A 64 0.35 12.12 -28.14
CA PRO A 64 0.87 10.74 -28.28
C PRO A 64 0.89 9.96 -26.95
N PRO A 65 0.86 8.61 -26.98
CA PRO A 65 0.86 7.81 -25.77
C PRO A 65 2.25 7.81 -25.11
N LEU A 66 2.37 8.56 -24.01
CA LEU A 66 3.61 8.75 -23.27
C LEU A 66 3.48 8.32 -21.81
N LEU A 67 4.55 7.77 -21.30
CA LEU A 67 4.75 7.48 -19.88
C LEU A 67 6.10 7.98 -19.39
N LEU A 68 6.27 8.12 -18.07
CA LEU A 68 7.55 8.48 -17.46
C LEU A 68 7.90 7.54 -16.30
N TRP A 69 9.20 7.51 -16.00
CA TRP A 69 9.76 6.96 -14.78
C TRP A 69 11.10 7.64 -14.47
N SER A 70 11.58 7.52 -13.22
CA SER A 70 12.80 8.18 -12.79
C SER A 70 13.89 7.16 -12.44
N LEU A 71 15.11 7.43 -12.89
CA LEU A 71 16.29 6.59 -12.68
C LEU A 71 17.34 7.36 -11.89
N ARG A 72 17.80 6.79 -10.78
CA ARG A 72 18.88 7.37 -9.99
C ARG A 72 20.20 7.29 -10.74
N LYS A 73 20.96 8.40 -10.85
CA LYS A 73 22.26 8.47 -11.52
C LYS A 73 23.31 7.52 -10.93
N ALA A 74 23.25 7.30 -9.61
CA ALA A 74 24.14 6.35 -8.94
C ALA A 74 23.70 4.88 -9.05
N ASN A 75 22.65 4.56 -9.86
CA ASN A 75 22.25 3.18 -10.10
C ASN A 75 23.28 2.45 -10.95
N TYR A 76 23.55 1.19 -10.61
CA TYR A 76 24.51 0.34 -11.36
C TYR A 76 24.16 0.23 -12.84
N SER A 77 22.87 0.16 -13.18
CA SER A 77 22.38 0.03 -14.57
C SER A 77 22.09 1.38 -15.25
N TYR A 78 22.52 2.50 -14.68
CA TYR A 78 22.25 3.84 -15.22
C TYR A 78 22.66 3.97 -16.69
N THR A 79 23.91 3.56 -17.01
CA THR A 79 24.47 3.66 -18.36
C THR A 79 23.72 2.81 -19.37
N ASP A 80 23.24 1.63 -18.94
CA ASP A 80 22.48 0.73 -19.81
C ASP A 80 21.16 1.37 -20.25
N PHE A 81 20.42 1.96 -19.30
CA PHE A 81 19.14 2.60 -19.59
C PHE A 81 19.29 3.90 -20.38
N VAL A 82 20.27 4.75 -20.04
CA VAL A 82 20.45 6.05 -20.74
C VAL A 82 20.85 5.86 -22.20
N LYS A 83 21.54 4.77 -22.53
CA LYS A 83 21.93 4.45 -23.90
C LYS A 83 20.89 3.60 -24.66
N ALA A 84 19.89 3.09 -23.96
CA ALA A 84 18.87 2.23 -24.55
C ALA A 84 17.98 3.00 -25.52
N LYS A 85 17.64 2.38 -26.66
CA LYS A 85 16.64 2.88 -27.60
C LYS A 85 15.21 2.45 -27.21
N TYR A 86 15.10 1.33 -26.51
CA TYR A 86 13.84 0.73 -26.09
C TYR A 86 13.92 0.27 -24.64
N PHE A 87 12.78 0.26 -23.97
CA PHE A 87 12.63 -0.33 -22.66
C PHE A 87 11.21 -0.86 -22.47
N ALA A 88 11.02 -1.75 -21.52
CA ALA A 88 9.68 -2.17 -21.13
C ALA A 88 9.42 -1.82 -19.66
N VAL A 89 8.19 -1.41 -19.35
CA VAL A 89 7.70 -1.24 -17.98
C VAL A 89 6.78 -2.39 -17.66
N ASN A 90 7.12 -3.18 -16.65
CA ASN A 90 6.36 -4.35 -16.22
C ASN A 90 5.74 -4.01 -14.85
N ILE A 91 4.42 -3.79 -14.79
CA ILE A 91 3.69 -3.53 -13.54
C ILE A 91 3.48 -4.87 -12.85
N LEU A 92 4.04 -5.03 -11.66
CA LEU A 92 4.03 -6.29 -10.94
C LEU A 92 2.64 -6.63 -10.37
N ALA A 93 2.34 -7.93 -10.36
CA ALA A 93 1.18 -8.48 -9.67
C ALA A 93 1.47 -8.65 -8.16
N CYS A 94 0.42 -8.68 -7.35
CA CYS A 94 0.49 -8.68 -5.87
C CYS A 94 1.31 -9.84 -5.27
N ASP A 95 1.42 -10.96 -5.96
CA ASP A 95 2.21 -12.12 -5.56
C ASP A 95 3.68 -12.09 -6.04
N GLN A 96 4.11 -11.05 -6.77
CA GLN A 96 5.46 -10.90 -7.30
C GLN A 96 6.42 -10.10 -6.38
N ILE A 97 6.24 -10.18 -5.07
CA ILE A 97 7.09 -9.49 -4.06
C ILE A 97 8.56 -9.95 -4.16
N GLU A 98 8.80 -11.25 -4.32
CA GLU A 98 10.15 -11.80 -4.44
C GLU A 98 10.86 -11.28 -5.68
N LEU A 99 10.12 -11.19 -6.80
CA LEU A 99 10.62 -10.64 -8.05
C LEU A 99 10.99 -9.15 -7.88
N SER A 100 10.12 -8.36 -7.26
CA SER A 100 10.39 -6.97 -6.91
C SER A 100 11.67 -6.84 -6.08
N SER A 101 11.82 -7.66 -5.04
CA SER A 101 12.99 -7.65 -4.15
C SER A 101 14.28 -8.03 -4.87
N ARG A 102 14.22 -8.99 -5.81
CA ARG A 102 15.37 -9.43 -6.62
C ARG A 102 15.88 -8.30 -7.52
N PHE A 103 14.97 -7.60 -8.21
CA PHE A 103 15.35 -6.52 -9.12
C PHE A 103 15.73 -5.21 -8.41
N ALA A 104 15.36 -5.06 -7.13
CA ALA A 104 15.77 -3.92 -6.30
C ALA A 104 17.23 -3.99 -5.84
N ARG A 105 17.82 -5.19 -5.78
CA ARG A 105 19.22 -5.38 -5.32
C ARG A 105 20.21 -5.01 -6.42
N SER A 106 21.41 -4.59 -6.03
CA SER A 106 22.55 -4.49 -6.96
C SER A 106 23.12 -5.88 -7.20
N GLY A 107 23.47 -6.21 -8.46
CA GLY A 107 24.02 -7.51 -8.81
C GLY A 107 23.79 -7.86 -10.28
N SER A 108 24.51 -8.88 -10.78
CA SER A 108 24.64 -9.17 -12.20
C SER A 108 23.60 -10.17 -12.73
N ASP A 109 23.05 -11.04 -11.91
CA ASP A 109 22.20 -12.14 -12.40
C ASP A 109 20.77 -12.08 -11.86
N LYS A 110 20.08 -10.99 -12.21
CA LYS A 110 18.70 -10.80 -11.79
C LYS A 110 17.70 -11.62 -12.60
N PHE A 111 18.10 -12.07 -13.80
CA PHE A 111 17.26 -12.81 -14.74
C PHE A 111 17.45 -14.34 -14.66
N ALA A 112 18.34 -14.84 -13.80
CA ALA A 112 18.47 -16.28 -13.60
C ALA A 112 17.13 -16.91 -13.24
N ASP A 113 16.77 -17.99 -13.91
CA ASP A 113 15.54 -18.76 -13.70
C ASP A 113 14.23 -17.96 -13.85
N ILE A 114 14.28 -16.78 -14.52
CA ILE A 114 13.11 -15.97 -14.82
C ILE A 114 12.69 -16.17 -16.27
N SER A 115 11.43 -16.58 -16.47
CA SER A 115 10.83 -16.63 -17.79
C SER A 115 10.37 -15.24 -18.24
N PHE A 116 10.85 -14.81 -19.41
CA PHE A 116 10.42 -13.55 -20.04
C PHE A 116 10.30 -13.70 -21.55
N GLY A 117 9.47 -12.86 -22.16
CA GLY A 117 9.41 -12.69 -23.61
C GLY A 117 10.41 -11.65 -24.12
N ARG A 118 10.50 -11.50 -25.43
CA ARG A 118 11.25 -10.42 -26.10
C ARG A 118 10.28 -9.49 -26.79
N GLY A 119 10.32 -8.21 -26.42
CA GLY A 119 9.51 -7.15 -27.01
C GLY A 119 10.28 -6.32 -28.04
N HIS A 120 9.78 -5.12 -28.33
CA HIS A 120 10.41 -4.18 -29.28
C HIS A 120 11.87 -3.89 -28.89
N GLY A 121 12.78 -4.09 -29.83
CA GLY A 121 14.22 -3.92 -29.58
C GLY A 121 14.80 -4.96 -28.62
N ASP A 122 14.25 -6.17 -28.62
CA ASP A 122 14.67 -7.33 -27.82
C ASP A 122 14.59 -7.11 -26.28
N VAL A 123 13.87 -6.09 -25.85
CA VAL A 123 13.71 -5.83 -24.39
C VAL A 123 13.02 -7.00 -23.70
N PRO A 124 13.45 -7.38 -22.48
CA PRO A 124 12.78 -8.40 -21.70
C PRO A 124 11.38 -7.94 -21.27
N VAL A 125 10.34 -8.73 -21.58
CA VAL A 125 8.98 -8.56 -21.13
C VAL A 125 8.66 -9.67 -20.13
N LEU A 126 8.48 -9.31 -18.86
CA LEU A 126 8.25 -10.27 -17.77
C LEU A 126 6.87 -10.89 -17.89
N ARG A 127 6.76 -12.16 -17.46
CA ARG A 127 5.50 -12.89 -17.47
C ARG A 127 4.70 -12.66 -16.19
N ASP A 128 3.42 -12.96 -16.26
CA ASP A 128 2.48 -12.97 -15.12
C ASP A 128 2.39 -11.63 -14.38
N THR A 129 2.69 -10.53 -15.07
CA THR A 129 2.55 -9.16 -14.57
C THR A 129 1.11 -8.66 -14.73
N THR A 130 0.72 -7.63 -13.98
CA THR A 130 -0.60 -6.99 -14.11
C THR A 130 -0.73 -6.29 -15.46
N ALA A 131 0.31 -5.56 -15.88
CA ALA A 131 0.38 -4.93 -17.20
C ALA A 131 1.83 -4.74 -17.65
N THR A 132 2.03 -4.63 -18.96
CA THR A 132 3.31 -4.31 -19.58
C THR A 132 3.15 -3.22 -20.61
N PHE A 133 4.15 -2.34 -20.71
CA PHE A 133 4.29 -1.33 -21.75
C PHE A 133 5.65 -1.48 -22.40
N GLU A 134 5.68 -1.66 -23.72
CA GLU A 134 6.91 -1.63 -24.50
C GLU A 134 7.08 -0.23 -25.08
N CYS A 135 8.20 0.40 -24.82
CA CYS A 135 8.41 1.81 -25.12
C CYS A 135 9.67 2.04 -25.94
N ARG A 136 9.58 3.00 -26.85
CA ARG A 136 10.74 3.66 -27.42
C ARG A 136 11.15 4.81 -26.51
N MET A 137 12.45 4.98 -26.27
CA MET A 137 13.00 6.14 -25.58
C MET A 137 12.63 7.42 -26.36
N GLU A 138 11.97 8.37 -25.69
CA GLU A 138 11.57 9.64 -26.32
C GLU A 138 12.49 10.76 -25.88
N VAL A 139 12.63 10.98 -24.57
CA VAL A 139 13.49 12.03 -24.02
C VAL A 139 13.95 11.70 -22.61
N ILE A 140 15.12 12.20 -22.25
CA ILE A 140 15.70 12.10 -20.91
C ILE A 140 15.91 13.53 -20.38
N HIS A 141 15.34 13.83 -19.21
CA HIS A 141 15.52 15.11 -18.53
C HIS A 141 16.37 14.94 -17.27
N GLU A 142 17.29 15.88 -17.06
CA GLU A 142 18.07 15.98 -15.82
C GLU A 142 17.18 16.42 -14.65
N ALA A 143 17.22 15.70 -13.53
CA ALA A 143 16.38 15.95 -12.38
C ALA A 143 17.15 15.68 -11.06
N GLY A 144 18.12 16.53 -10.75
CA GLY A 144 18.93 16.42 -9.53
C GLY A 144 19.81 15.16 -9.51
N ASP A 145 19.63 14.31 -8.51
CA ASP A 145 20.33 13.00 -8.39
C ASP A 145 19.70 11.89 -9.22
N HIS A 146 18.62 12.20 -9.98
CA HIS A 146 17.92 11.32 -10.91
C HIS A 146 17.92 11.91 -12.32
N VAL A 147 17.48 11.09 -13.27
CA VAL A 147 16.97 11.51 -14.57
C VAL A 147 15.52 11.06 -14.70
N ILE A 148 14.69 11.87 -15.38
CA ILE A 148 13.34 11.49 -15.77
C ILE A 148 13.41 10.98 -17.21
N ILE A 149 12.95 9.77 -17.40
CA ILE A 149 12.92 9.09 -18.70
C ILE A 149 11.47 9.08 -19.18
N ILE A 150 11.23 9.65 -20.36
CA ILE A 150 9.94 9.60 -21.03
C ILE A 150 10.03 8.60 -22.18
N GLY A 151 9.04 7.72 -22.25
CA GLY A 151 8.91 6.72 -23.30
C GLY A 151 7.61 6.87 -24.08
N HIS A 152 7.71 6.65 -25.39
CA HIS A 152 6.57 6.53 -26.28
C HIS A 152 6.12 5.06 -26.30
N VAL A 153 4.88 4.80 -25.95
CA VAL A 153 4.32 3.45 -25.88
C VAL A 153 4.11 2.91 -27.30
N LEU A 154 4.71 1.76 -27.58
CA LEU A 154 4.60 1.06 -28.86
C LEU A 154 3.66 -0.14 -28.80
N ALA A 155 3.66 -0.84 -27.68
CA ALA A 155 2.78 -1.97 -27.41
C ALA A 155 2.43 -2.03 -25.91
N LEU A 156 1.30 -2.63 -25.60
CA LEU A 156 0.85 -2.83 -24.25
C LEU A 156 0.08 -4.15 -24.11
N ASN A 157 0.13 -4.71 -22.91
CA ASN A 157 -0.68 -5.87 -22.54
C ASN A 157 -1.12 -5.72 -21.08
N SER A 158 -2.25 -6.32 -20.73
CA SER A 158 -2.76 -6.35 -19.35
C SER A 158 -3.40 -7.68 -19.03
N THR A 159 -3.46 -8.00 -17.75
CA THR A 159 -4.13 -9.17 -17.19
C THR A 159 -5.10 -8.72 -16.09
N GLU A 160 -5.97 -9.61 -15.64
CA GLU A 160 -6.89 -9.35 -14.53
C GLU A 160 -6.23 -9.50 -13.13
N ARG A 161 -4.90 -9.60 -13.07
CA ARG A 161 -4.19 -9.76 -11.80
C ARG A 161 -4.15 -8.45 -11.04
N ALA A 162 -4.37 -8.52 -9.72
CA ALA A 162 -4.27 -7.35 -8.85
C ALA A 162 -2.82 -6.82 -8.81
N PRO A 163 -2.59 -5.49 -8.83
CA PRO A 163 -1.27 -4.91 -8.82
C PRO A 163 -0.59 -5.01 -7.45
N LEU A 164 0.73 -5.13 -7.44
CA LEU A 164 1.56 -4.96 -6.25
C LEU A 164 1.64 -3.48 -5.89
N ILE A 165 1.25 -3.14 -4.65
CA ILE A 165 1.24 -1.76 -4.17
C ILE A 165 2.32 -1.57 -3.11
N PHE A 166 2.97 -0.40 -3.15
CA PHE A 166 3.98 0.02 -2.18
C PHE A 166 3.59 1.33 -1.52
N SER A 167 3.55 1.36 -0.20
CA SER A 167 3.21 2.53 0.59
C SER A 167 3.98 2.53 1.89
N ASP A 168 4.52 3.67 2.28
CA ASP A 168 5.23 3.88 3.55
C ASP A 168 6.35 2.85 3.81
N GLY A 169 7.10 2.50 2.75
CA GLY A 169 8.21 1.55 2.82
C GLY A 169 7.79 0.07 2.84
N ARG A 170 6.54 -0.27 2.54
CA ARG A 170 5.97 -1.62 2.64
C ARG A 170 5.15 -1.98 1.42
N TYR A 171 5.07 -3.28 1.13
CA TYR A 171 4.05 -3.81 0.23
C TYR A 171 2.72 -3.88 0.97
N VAL A 172 1.65 -3.49 0.29
CA VAL A 172 0.28 -3.48 0.83
C VAL A 172 -0.69 -4.02 -0.21
N ASP A 173 -1.80 -4.58 0.25
CA ASP A 173 -2.86 -5.04 -0.64
C ASP A 173 -3.83 -3.90 -0.95
N ALA A 174 -4.30 -3.85 -2.20
CA ALA A 174 -5.40 -3.01 -2.59
C ALA A 174 -6.70 -3.62 -2.06
N VAL A 175 -7.39 -2.90 -1.18
CA VAL A 175 -8.76 -3.25 -0.82
C VAL A 175 -9.68 -2.25 -1.51
N GLU A 176 -10.53 -2.75 -2.40
CA GLU A 176 -11.58 -1.92 -2.99
C GLU A 176 -12.46 -1.36 -1.86
N ARG A 177 -12.54 -0.04 -1.81
CA ARG A 177 -13.58 0.58 -0.99
C ARG A 177 -14.90 0.37 -1.72
N PRO A 178 -15.90 -0.25 -1.07
CA PRO A 178 -17.24 -0.25 -1.66
C PRO A 178 -17.61 1.21 -1.97
N PRO A 179 -18.28 1.47 -3.12
CA PRO A 179 -18.68 2.81 -3.47
C PRO A 179 -19.42 3.42 -2.28
N LEU A 180 -19.03 4.63 -1.87
CA LEU A 180 -19.76 5.42 -0.88
C LEU A 180 -21.18 5.61 -1.43
N ARG A 181 -22.06 4.64 -1.21
CA ARG A 181 -23.48 4.89 -1.34
C ARG A 181 -23.80 5.88 -0.23
N THR A 182 -23.99 7.13 -0.59
CA THR A 182 -24.85 8.02 0.16
C THR A 182 -26.15 7.27 0.31
N VAL A 183 -26.33 6.59 1.44
CA VAL A 183 -27.61 5.99 1.80
C VAL A 183 -28.49 7.19 2.07
N ALA A 184 -29.24 7.61 1.04
CA ALA A 184 -30.42 8.41 1.28
C ALA A 184 -31.19 7.69 2.38
N SER A 185 -31.48 8.39 3.47
CA SER A 185 -32.24 7.91 4.61
C SER A 185 -33.62 7.48 4.12
N GLY A 186 -33.77 6.21 3.83
CA GLY A 186 -35.03 5.67 3.34
C GLY A 186 -34.80 4.23 2.87
N SER A 187 -35.24 3.28 3.68
CA SER A 187 -35.29 1.84 3.47
C SER A 187 -33.91 1.18 3.20
N LEU A 188 -33.50 0.30 4.12
CA LEU A 188 -32.54 -0.75 3.81
C LEU A 188 -32.97 -1.41 2.50
N PRO A 189 -32.12 -1.50 1.46
CA PRO A 189 -32.41 -2.34 0.32
C PRO A 189 -32.78 -3.70 0.90
N GLN A 190 -33.85 -4.30 0.37
CA GLN A 190 -34.17 -5.68 0.70
C GLN A 190 -32.94 -6.51 0.35
N ALA A 191 -32.18 -6.86 1.37
CA ALA A 191 -30.88 -7.50 1.27
C ALA A 191 -30.96 -8.94 0.72
N LEU A 192 -32.12 -9.37 0.29
CA LEU A 192 -32.38 -10.71 -0.20
C LEU A 192 -32.10 -10.88 -1.70
N ASP A 193 -32.00 -9.80 -2.48
CA ASP A 193 -31.88 -9.88 -3.94
C ASP A 193 -30.43 -9.73 -4.47
N ASP A 194 -29.43 -9.55 -3.61
CA ASP A 194 -28.03 -9.53 -4.03
C ASP A 194 -27.50 -10.98 -4.15
N PRO A 195 -27.14 -11.45 -5.37
CA PRO A 195 -26.64 -12.82 -5.57
C PRO A 195 -25.45 -13.20 -4.71
N LEU A 196 -24.66 -12.23 -4.26
CA LEU A 196 -23.49 -12.44 -3.41
C LEU A 196 -23.87 -12.72 -1.94
N HIS A 197 -25.10 -12.39 -1.51
CA HIS A 197 -25.55 -12.64 -0.14
C HIS A 197 -25.81 -14.13 0.16
N GLN A 198 -25.84 -15.00 -0.85
CA GLN A 198 -25.83 -16.45 -0.64
C GLN A 198 -24.50 -16.94 0.01
N PHE A 199 -23.42 -16.18 -0.11
CA PHE A 199 -22.11 -16.55 0.47
C PHE A 199 -21.90 -15.90 1.83
N VAL A 200 -21.89 -16.70 2.89
CA VAL A 200 -21.66 -16.24 4.28
C VAL A 200 -20.33 -15.51 4.41
N SER A 201 -19.28 -15.95 3.71
CA SER A 201 -17.97 -15.31 3.69
C SER A 201 -18.02 -13.86 3.17
N VAL A 202 -18.85 -13.59 2.14
CA VAL A 202 -19.06 -12.24 1.63
C VAL A 202 -19.81 -11.37 2.63
N LEU A 203 -20.81 -11.94 3.31
CA LEU A 203 -21.53 -11.23 4.37
C LEU A 203 -20.60 -10.87 5.54
N LEU A 204 -19.73 -11.77 5.97
CA LEU A 204 -18.74 -11.52 7.01
C LEU A 204 -17.76 -10.40 6.60
N LEU A 205 -17.28 -10.44 5.37
CA LEU A 205 -16.39 -9.39 4.85
C LEU A 205 -17.08 -8.03 4.82
N ARG A 206 -18.32 -7.95 4.34
CA ARG A 206 -19.12 -6.72 4.32
C ARG A 206 -19.42 -6.21 5.73
N ALA A 207 -19.78 -7.10 6.66
CA ALA A 207 -20.01 -6.75 8.07
C ALA A 207 -18.72 -6.19 8.70
N PHE A 208 -17.56 -6.82 8.46
CA PHE A 208 -16.27 -6.36 8.93
C PHE A 208 -15.93 -4.95 8.42
N HIS A 209 -16.12 -4.68 7.12
CA HIS A 209 -15.90 -3.34 6.57
C HIS A 209 -16.82 -2.29 7.22
N ARG A 210 -18.08 -2.63 7.45
CA ARG A 210 -19.02 -1.72 8.12
C ARG A 210 -18.59 -1.40 9.57
N VAL A 211 -18.11 -2.39 10.29
CA VAL A 211 -17.54 -2.17 11.64
C VAL A 211 -16.31 -1.25 11.56
N LEU A 212 -15.41 -1.47 10.60
CA LEU A 212 -14.21 -0.63 10.42
C LEU A 212 -14.54 0.82 10.09
N GLU A 213 -15.58 1.09 9.29
CA GLU A 213 -16.05 2.45 8.99
C GLU A 213 -16.44 3.19 10.28
N HIS A 214 -17.35 2.61 11.06
CA HIS A 214 -17.80 3.22 12.33
C HIS A 214 -16.67 3.39 13.35
N LEU A 215 -15.72 2.45 13.42
CA LEU A 215 -14.55 2.57 14.28
C LEU A 215 -13.51 3.55 13.74
N GLY A 216 -13.57 3.90 12.45
CA GLY A 216 -12.69 4.91 11.83
C GLY A 216 -12.89 6.28 12.45
N GLU A 217 -14.12 6.71 12.64
CA GLU A 217 -14.48 7.97 13.30
C GLU A 217 -14.00 7.98 14.76
N ALA A 218 -14.25 6.90 15.49
CA ALA A 218 -13.80 6.75 16.88
C ALA A 218 -12.27 6.85 17.03
N ARG A 219 -11.51 6.24 16.11
CA ARG A 219 -10.04 6.34 16.10
C ARG A 219 -9.56 7.76 15.81
N SER A 220 -10.22 8.45 14.88
CA SER A 220 -9.88 9.84 14.52
C SER A 220 -10.09 10.79 15.71
N GLU A 221 -11.20 10.66 16.44
CA GLU A 221 -11.50 11.46 17.64
C GLU A 221 -10.46 11.27 18.75
N ILE A 222 -9.97 10.03 18.91
CA ILE A 222 -9.00 9.67 19.95
C ILE A 222 -7.57 9.98 19.52
N GLY A 223 -7.36 10.19 18.22
CA GLY A 223 -6.08 10.52 17.62
C GLY A 223 -5.13 9.33 17.49
N VAL A 224 -5.66 8.12 17.24
CA VAL A 224 -4.88 6.90 17.00
C VAL A 224 -5.19 6.30 15.63
N THR A 225 -4.19 5.69 14.99
CA THR A 225 -4.38 4.93 13.75
C THR A 225 -4.97 3.54 14.05
N ILE A 226 -5.38 2.83 13.01
CA ILE A 226 -5.87 1.45 13.13
C ILE A 226 -4.81 0.52 13.74
N ASN A 227 -3.54 0.67 13.35
CA ASN A 227 -2.46 -0.17 13.86
C ASN A 227 -2.13 0.18 15.32
N GLU A 228 -2.11 1.47 15.65
CA GLU A 228 -1.92 1.95 17.02
C GLU A 228 -3.04 1.47 17.95
N SER A 229 -4.31 1.55 17.51
CA SER A 229 -5.44 1.09 18.32
C SER A 229 -5.40 -0.43 18.54
N ARG A 230 -5.01 -1.23 17.52
CA ARG A 230 -4.86 -2.69 17.66
C ARG A 230 -3.77 -3.04 18.67
N LEU A 231 -2.58 -2.47 18.52
CA LEU A 231 -1.48 -2.74 19.44
C LEU A 231 -1.82 -2.31 20.86
N LEU A 232 -2.39 -1.12 21.04
CA LEU A 232 -2.75 -0.58 22.34
C LEU A 232 -3.82 -1.45 23.05
N THR A 233 -4.84 -1.89 22.30
CA THR A 233 -5.90 -2.76 22.84
C THR A 233 -5.38 -4.14 23.21
N VAL A 234 -4.53 -4.75 22.36
CA VAL A 234 -3.96 -6.08 22.61
C VAL A 234 -2.97 -6.00 23.76
N ALA A 235 -2.08 -5.00 23.82
CA ALA A 235 -1.17 -4.82 24.94
C ALA A 235 -1.91 -4.62 26.28
N ASN A 236 -3.04 -3.93 26.27
CA ASN A 236 -3.87 -3.76 27.44
C ASN A 236 -4.56 -5.08 27.88
N ALA A 237 -4.97 -5.91 26.93
CA ALA A 237 -5.62 -7.18 27.22
C ALA A 237 -4.63 -8.26 27.70
N TYR A 238 -3.34 -8.13 27.36
CA TYR A 238 -2.28 -9.08 27.66
C TYR A 238 -1.05 -8.37 28.25
N PRO A 239 -1.16 -7.84 29.49
CA PRO A 239 -0.16 -6.92 30.06
C PRO A 239 1.22 -7.52 30.32
N ASP A 240 1.33 -8.85 30.39
CA ASP A 240 2.59 -9.54 30.72
C ASP A 240 3.33 -10.09 29.51
N ASN A 241 2.91 -9.72 28.29
CA ASN A 241 3.44 -10.29 27.07
C ASN A 241 4.49 -9.37 26.41
N GLY A 242 5.49 -10.00 25.78
CA GLY A 242 6.45 -9.35 24.90
C GLY A 242 5.87 -9.09 23.49
N LEU A 243 6.64 -8.39 22.66
CA LEU A 243 6.23 -8.06 21.30
C LEU A 243 5.96 -9.29 20.44
N GLU A 244 6.77 -10.33 20.59
CA GLU A 244 6.62 -11.60 19.84
C GLU A 244 5.30 -12.29 20.14
N ASP A 245 4.87 -12.26 21.41
CA ASP A 245 3.61 -12.88 21.85
C ASP A 245 2.37 -12.05 21.45
N LEU A 246 2.53 -10.72 21.35
CA LEU A 246 1.46 -9.80 20.94
C LEU A 246 1.25 -9.78 19.43
N LEU A 247 2.29 -9.99 18.62
CA LEU A 247 2.24 -9.87 17.17
C LEU A 247 1.12 -10.73 16.53
N PRO A 248 1.00 -12.02 16.81
CA PRO A 248 -0.07 -12.86 16.23
C PRO A 248 -1.47 -12.38 16.60
N ARG A 249 -1.62 -11.74 17.76
CA ARG A 249 -2.91 -11.27 18.30
C ARG A 249 -3.35 -9.94 17.70
N THR A 250 -2.41 -9.16 17.18
CA THR A 250 -2.71 -7.86 16.55
C THR A 250 -3.16 -7.98 15.10
N TYR A 251 -2.91 -9.11 14.45
CA TYR A 251 -3.08 -9.29 12.99
C TYR A 251 -2.35 -8.20 12.19
N LEU A 252 -1.20 -7.75 12.70
CA LEU A 252 -0.33 -6.78 12.03
C LEU A 252 0.89 -7.50 11.45
N ALA A 253 1.42 -6.96 10.35
CA ALA A 253 2.76 -7.32 9.92
C ALA A 253 3.79 -6.79 10.95
N ALA A 254 4.92 -7.47 11.13
CA ALA A 254 5.94 -7.10 12.12
C ALA A 254 6.38 -5.65 12.00
N SER A 255 6.63 -5.17 10.78
CA SER A 255 6.99 -3.76 10.51
C SER A 255 5.90 -2.76 10.93
N ALA A 256 4.62 -3.12 10.70
CA ALA A 256 3.49 -2.27 11.11
C ALA A 256 3.35 -2.17 12.63
N MET A 257 3.64 -3.26 13.32
CA MET A 257 3.65 -3.31 14.78
C MET A 257 4.80 -2.48 15.36
N GLU A 258 6.01 -2.58 14.79
CA GLU A 258 7.16 -1.78 15.20
C GLU A 258 6.91 -0.27 15.05
N ASP A 259 6.32 0.15 13.93
CA ASP A 259 5.96 1.55 13.69
C ASP A 259 4.90 2.05 14.68
N ALA A 260 3.88 1.24 14.94
CA ALA A 260 2.84 1.55 15.93
C ALA A 260 3.46 1.67 17.33
N LEU A 261 4.34 0.73 17.71
CA LEU A 261 5.04 0.76 18.98
C LEU A 261 5.90 2.02 19.12
N LYS A 262 6.70 2.35 18.10
CA LYS A 262 7.53 3.55 18.07
C LYS A 262 6.72 4.82 18.28
N THR A 263 5.58 4.92 17.60
CA THR A 263 4.69 6.08 17.70
C THR A 263 4.02 6.16 19.07
N LEU A 264 3.51 5.05 19.58
CA LEU A 264 2.85 4.98 20.89
C LEU A 264 3.83 5.26 22.02
N ARG A 265 5.08 4.79 21.92
CA ARG A 265 6.16 5.14 22.87
C ARG A 265 6.50 6.63 22.84
N LYS A 266 6.62 7.22 21.65
CA LYS A 266 6.88 8.67 21.50
C LYS A 266 5.78 9.51 22.13
N ARG A 267 4.53 9.02 22.12
CA ARG A 267 3.38 9.67 22.76
C ARG A 267 3.19 9.28 24.21
N SER A 268 4.09 8.49 24.76
CA SER A 268 4.02 7.97 26.14
C SER A 268 2.74 7.17 26.44
N TYR A 269 2.18 6.48 25.45
CA TYR A 269 1.02 5.60 25.65
C TYR A 269 1.43 4.16 25.97
N LEU A 270 2.60 3.75 25.49
CA LEU A 270 3.23 2.45 25.80
C LEU A 270 4.68 2.64 26.23
N THR A 271 5.17 1.74 27.04
CA THR A 271 6.59 1.57 27.35
C THR A 271 6.96 0.08 27.23
N VAL A 272 8.26 -0.19 27.15
CA VAL A 272 8.80 -1.55 27.20
C VAL A 272 9.70 -1.62 28.42
N ASN A 273 9.40 -2.55 29.31
CA ASN A 273 10.19 -2.73 30.54
C ASN A 273 11.52 -3.44 30.25
N PRO A 274 12.45 -3.52 31.24
CA PRO A 274 13.74 -4.18 31.04
C PRO A 274 13.65 -5.68 30.68
N GLU A 275 12.52 -6.30 30.98
CA GLU A 275 12.24 -7.70 30.65
C GLU A 275 11.67 -7.89 29.23
N GLY A 276 11.56 -6.79 28.43
CA GLY A 276 11.04 -6.81 27.07
C GLY A 276 9.51 -6.84 26.98
N LYS A 277 8.79 -6.72 28.10
CA LYS A 277 7.32 -6.71 28.10
C LYS A 277 6.76 -5.34 27.73
N VAL A 278 5.68 -5.33 26.98
CA VAL A 278 4.97 -4.10 26.58
C VAL A 278 3.98 -3.71 27.66
N VAL A 279 4.16 -2.51 28.21
CA VAL A 279 3.33 -1.98 29.30
C VAL A 279 2.56 -0.75 28.83
N VAL A 280 1.24 -0.76 29.03
CA VAL A 280 0.37 0.40 28.80
C VAL A 280 0.54 1.38 29.96
N THR A 281 0.84 2.64 29.66
CA THR A 281 0.96 3.69 30.69
C THR A 281 -0.41 4.20 31.12
N ASP A 282 -0.47 4.98 32.20
CA ASP A 282 -1.74 5.64 32.63
C ASP A 282 -2.34 6.50 31.52
N LEU A 283 -1.48 7.16 30.72
CA LEU A 283 -1.93 7.95 29.57
C LEU A 283 -2.47 7.07 28.44
N GLY A 284 -1.83 5.93 28.20
CA GLY A 284 -2.29 4.91 27.29
C GLY A 284 -3.61 4.28 27.75
N GLN A 285 -3.74 4.00 29.03
CA GLN A 285 -4.96 3.44 29.65
C GLN A 285 -6.17 4.34 29.39
N LYS A 286 -6.04 5.65 29.58
CA LYS A 286 -7.11 6.61 29.25
C LYS A 286 -7.52 6.56 27.78
N LYS A 287 -6.56 6.30 26.86
CA LYS A 287 -6.85 6.13 25.43
C LYS A 287 -7.59 4.83 25.15
N VAL A 288 -7.19 3.73 25.81
CA VAL A 288 -7.88 2.43 25.71
C VAL A 288 -9.32 2.56 26.22
N GLU A 289 -9.53 3.19 27.35
CA GLU A 289 -10.86 3.40 27.94
C GLU A 289 -11.76 4.22 27.00
N ALA A 290 -11.25 5.33 26.47
CA ALA A 290 -11.98 6.15 25.51
C ALA A 290 -12.33 5.37 24.24
N TYR A 291 -11.39 4.57 23.71
CA TYR A 291 -11.63 3.73 22.54
C TYR A 291 -12.67 2.64 22.83
N ASN A 292 -12.56 1.95 23.97
CA ASN A 292 -13.50 0.91 24.37
C ASN A 292 -14.91 1.46 24.62
N ALA A 293 -15.03 2.66 25.16
CA ALA A 293 -16.33 3.32 25.34
C ALA A 293 -17.02 3.58 23.99
N ARG A 294 -16.25 4.07 22.99
CA ARG A 294 -16.76 4.28 21.63
C ARG A 294 -17.05 2.94 20.92
N PHE A 295 -16.19 1.95 21.12
CA PHE A 295 -16.40 0.61 20.57
C PHE A 295 -17.74 0.03 21.05
N LYS A 296 -18.04 0.11 22.36
CA LYS A 296 -19.32 -0.34 22.93
C LYS A 296 -20.53 0.41 22.34
N GLN A 297 -20.39 1.71 22.08
CA GLN A 297 -21.47 2.50 21.44
C GLN A 297 -21.72 2.03 20.00
N VAL A 298 -20.64 1.81 19.22
CA VAL A 298 -20.73 1.28 17.85
C VAL A 298 -21.36 -0.12 17.86
N GLU A 299 -20.93 -0.99 18.76
CA GLU A 299 -21.47 -2.35 18.91
C GLU A 299 -22.96 -2.32 19.26
N ALA A 300 -23.35 -1.51 20.24
CA ALA A 300 -24.74 -1.32 20.61
C ALA A 300 -25.61 -0.79 19.45
N TYR A 301 -25.08 0.13 18.64
CA TYR A 301 -25.76 0.62 17.44
C TYR A 301 -25.91 -0.45 16.36
N LEU A 302 -24.85 -1.19 16.08
CA LEU A 302 -24.87 -2.23 15.04
C LEU A 302 -25.83 -3.37 15.39
N PHE A 303 -25.84 -3.80 16.65
CA PHE A 303 -26.64 -4.93 17.11
C PHE A 303 -27.98 -4.53 17.73
N ARG A 304 -28.41 -3.26 17.66
CA ARG A 304 -29.63 -2.73 18.31
C ARG A 304 -30.94 -3.47 17.96
N ARG A 305 -30.95 -4.25 16.88
CA ARG A 305 -32.13 -5.02 16.43
C ARG A 305 -32.04 -6.51 16.80
N MET A 306 -30.97 -6.93 17.47
CA MET A 306 -30.77 -8.30 17.89
C MET A 306 -31.04 -8.44 19.40
N SER A 307 -31.66 -9.55 19.79
CA SER A 307 -31.78 -9.94 21.20
C SER A 307 -30.41 -10.41 21.74
N ASN A 308 -30.24 -10.40 23.06
CA ASN A 308 -29.02 -10.90 23.70
C ASN A 308 -28.72 -12.34 23.32
N ASN A 309 -29.73 -13.21 23.19
CA ASN A 309 -29.54 -14.60 22.77
C ASN A 309 -29.03 -14.70 21.33
N GLN A 310 -29.49 -13.84 20.42
CA GLN A 310 -29.00 -13.79 19.05
C GLN A 310 -27.55 -13.29 18.99
N ILE A 311 -27.19 -12.31 19.81
CA ILE A 311 -25.81 -11.80 19.91
C ILE A 311 -24.89 -12.90 20.43
N GLU A 312 -25.29 -13.64 21.48
CA GLU A 312 -24.48 -14.76 22.01
C GLU A 312 -24.35 -15.93 21.04
N ALA A 313 -25.41 -16.28 20.33
CA ALA A 313 -25.36 -17.29 19.27
C ALA A 313 -24.41 -16.85 18.13
N PHE A 314 -24.49 -15.59 17.72
CA PHE A 314 -23.62 -15.03 16.69
C PHE A 314 -22.14 -15.02 17.14
N ARG A 315 -21.86 -14.64 18.39
CA ARG A 315 -20.52 -14.70 19.00
C ARG A 315 -19.97 -16.12 18.98
N THR A 316 -20.77 -17.11 19.36
CA THR A 316 -20.37 -18.52 19.34
C THR A 316 -20.01 -19.00 17.94
N LEU A 317 -20.79 -18.61 16.92
CA LEU A 317 -20.52 -18.94 15.53
C LEU A 317 -19.21 -18.30 15.03
N LEU A 318 -18.97 -17.03 15.34
CA LEU A 318 -17.72 -16.35 14.98
C LEU A 318 -16.51 -17.03 15.65
N LEU A 319 -16.61 -17.39 16.92
CA LEU A 319 -15.53 -18.11 17.62
C LEU A 319 -15.25 -19.48 17.01
N SER A 320 -16.27 -20.21 16.56
CA SER A 320 -16.07 -21.49 15.87
C SER A 320 -15.32 -21.32 14.54
N ILE A 321 -15.57 -20.22 13.81
CA ILE A 321 -14.85 -19.90 12.56
C ILE A 321 -13.39 -19.52 12.86
N ILE A 322 -13.17 -18.67 13.87
CA ILE A 322 -11.82 -18.20 14.25
C ILE A 322 -10.94 -19.35 14.72
N ASN A 323 -11.52 -20.32 15.41
CA ASN A 323 -10.81 -21.50 15.94
C ASN A 323 -10.75 -22.68 14.95
N SER A 324 -11.30 -22.53 13.74
CA SER A 324 -11.21 -23.58 12.72
C SER A 324 -9.78 -23.69 12.20
N GLU A 325 -9.34 -24.92 11.91
CA GLU A 325 -8.04 -25.14 11.29
C GLU A 325 -8.01 -24.54 9.87
N PRO A 326 -6.88 -23.94 9.46
CA PRO A 326 -6.75 -23.44 8.10
C PRO A 326 -6.88 -24.59 7.09
N LEU A 327 -7.59 -24.34 5.99
CA LEU A 327 -7.67 -25.27 4.86
C LEU A 327 -6.24 -25.59 4.40
N ARG A 328 -5.77 -26.81 4.69
CA ARG A 328 -4.51 -27.30 4.10
C ARG A 328 -4.74 -27.41 2.60
N SER A 329 -4.03 -26.62 1.80
CA SER A 329 -3.96 -26.85 0.37
C SER A 329 -3.45 -28.30 0.19
N LYS A 330 -4.28 -29.19 -0.36
CA LYS A 330 -3.76 -30.44 -0.89
C LYS A 330 -2.77 -30.02 -1.97
N ALA A 331 -1.47 -30.18 -1.68
CA ALA A 331 -0.46 -30.14 -2.70
C ALA A 331 -0.95 -31.10 -3.80
N ALA A 332 -1.15 -30.55 -5.00
CA ALA A 332 -1.45 -31.35 -6.17
C ALA A 332 -0.30 -32.36 -6.31
N GLY A 333 -0.61 -33.64 -6.09
CA GLY A 333 0.27 -34.75 -6.41
C GLY A 333 0.35 -34.92 -7.92
#